data_22ef731b5d05eee53316d685b1f921a7
#
_entry.id   22ef731b5d05eee53316d685b1f921a7
#
_cell.length_a   1.000
_cell.length_b   1.000
_cell.length_c   1.000
_cell.angle_alpha   90.00
_cell.angle_beta   90.00
_cell.angle_gamma   90.00
#
_symmetry.space_group_name_H-M   'P 1'
#
loop_
_entity.id
_entity.type
_entity.pdbx_description
1 polymer ?
#
loop_
_entity_poly.entity_id
_entity_poly.type
_entity_poly.pdbx_seq_one_letter_code
_entity_poly.pdbx_strand_id
1 'polypeptide(L)'
;MFIFLIVNNRHTITLNKEFVYMGHNFDKITNDENYVFTNYDDYYNVFHSKKIKKTDFENNNYVIISLRDNGCGEKEVTPTDYTINGNNIIVDIKYKAGCGECVSMTSYYLLKVNKSITTVNVKKNYKAVNNPHCDPHVVYKPLIYLYPQKETNVVVKLGYPERLTISYPKYNKEWNVIAKPNGELIDKRGRLFYGLYWEGINYYSNDYDDGFVVSSKETSSFLEEKLSMLGLTEREANEFIIYWLPKLEENKYNLIRFESLDNINKQMPLDIKPVPDTIIRVFMKYKPLDTKIEIKEQKLFSIERKGFTVIEWGGSLIK
;
A
#
# COMPACT_ATOMS: atom_id res chain seq x y z
N MET A 1 2.46 -3.25 -35.87
CA MET A 1 1.82 -4.41 -35.22
C MET A 1 1.70 -4.09 -33.73
N PHE A 2 0.52 -3.68 -33.30
CA PHE A 2 0.27 -3.29 -31.92
C PHE A 2 0.25 -4.55 -31.06
N ILE A 3 1.14 -4.63 -30.05
CA ILE A 3 1.04 -5.66 -29.05
C ILE A 3 0.19 -5.09 -27.92
N PHE A 4 -1.09 -5.45 -27.93
CA PHE A 4 -1.98 -5.23 -26.79
C PHE A 4 -1.64 -6.26 -25.71
N LEU A 5 -1.13 -5.82 -24.58
CA LEU A 5 -1.24 -6.58 -23.36
C LEU A 5 -2.64 -6.36 -22.80
N ILE A 6 -3.51 -7.34 -23.02
CA ILE A 6 -4.86 -7.35 -22.43
C ILE A 6 -4.70 -7.74 -20.96
N VAL A 7 -4.76 -6.76 -20.09
CA VAL A 7 -5.15 -6.95 -18.69
C VAL A 7 -6.41 -6.13 -18.50
N ASN A 8 -7.46 -6.76 -18.04
CA ASN A 8 -8.82 -6.25 -17.97
C ASN A 8 -8.95 -4.83 -17.40
N ASN A 9 -9.58 -4.00 -18.20
CA ASN A 9 -10.36 -2.78 -17.96
C ASN A 9 -9.77 -1.56 -17.22
N ARG A 10 -9.59 -0.52 -18.04
CA ARG A 10 -9.69 0.93 -17.79
C ARG A 10 -8.43 1.60 -17.23
N HIS A 11 -7.70 2.19 -18.14
CA HIS A 11 -6.49 3.04 -18.07
C HIS A 11 -5.16 2.30 -18.30
N THR A 12 -4.99 1.71 -19.47
CA THR A 12 -3.70 1.20 -19.96
C THR A 12 -2.76 2.38 -20.24
N ILE A 13 -1.58 2.36 -19.60
CA ILE A 13 -0.48 3.25 -19.98
C ILE A 13 0.09 2.73 -21.30
N THR A 14 0.07 3.56 -22.35
CA THR A 14 0.59 3.14 -23.66
C THR A 14 2.11 3.23 -23.68
N LEU A 15 2.78 2.11 -23.96
CA LEU A 15 4.22 2.06 -24.18
C LEU A 15 4.57 2.80 -25.48
N ASN A 16 5.57 3.70 -25.43
CA ASN A 16 6.09 4.31 -26.65
C ASN A 16 6.75 3.24 -27.53
N LYS A 17 6.50 3.30 -28.84
CA LYS A 17 6.92 2.30 -29.84
C LYS A 17 8.43 2.07 -29.95
N GLU A 18 9.24 3.04 -29.50
CA GLU A 18 10.71 2.95 -29.53
C GLU A 18 11.27 2.15 -28.34
N PHE A 19 10.43 1.83 -27.34
CA PHE A 19 10.82 0.96 -26.24
C PHE A 19 10.39 -0.50 -26.51
N VAL A 20 11.29 -1.40 -26.26
CA VAL A 20 11.04 -2.86 -26.31
C VAL A 20 11.06 -3.40 -24.88
N TYR A 21 9.92 -3.88 -24.40
CA TYR A 21 9.85 -4.52 -23.09
C TYR A 21 10.53 -5.90 -23.13
N MET A 22 11.51 -6.12 -22.24
CA MET A 22 12.32 -7.34 -22.19
C MET A 22 11.86 -8.35 -21.17
N GLY A 23 11.26 -7.94 -20.08
CA GLY A 23 10.83 -8.80 -18.97
C GLY A 23 11.31 -8.30 -17.61
N HIS A 24 11.30 -9.18 -16.62
CA HIS A 24 11.65 -8.88 -15.23
C HIS A 24 12.86 -9.71 -14.79
N ASN A 25 13.61 -9.18 -13.82
CA ASN A 25 14.61 -9.88 -13.01
C ASN A 25 15.62 -10.72 -13.82
N PHE A 26 16.51 -10.07 -14.56
CA PHE A 26 17.61 -10.73 -15.23
C PHE A 26 18.86 -10.72 -14.34
N ASP A 27 19.38 -11.89 -13.99
CA ASP A 27 20.51 -12.06 -13.07
C ASP A 27 21.85 -11.48 -13.57
N LYS A 28 21.98 -11.31 -14.88
CA LYS A 28 23.21 -10.82 -15.52
C LYS A 28 23.28 -9.30 -15.66
N ILE A 29 22.21 -8.60 -15.29
CA ILE A 29 22.18 -7.14 -15.36
C ILE A 29 22.50 -6.59 -13.97
N THR A 30 23.76 -6.31 -13.73
CA THR A 30 24.18 -5.50 -12.59
C THR A 30 23.81 -4.05 -12.89
N ASN A 31 23.01 -3.44 -12.07
CA ASN A 31 22.59 -2.03 -11.89
C ASN A 31 23.15 -0.92 -12.83
N ASP A 32 23.62 -1.24 -14.03
CA ASP A 32 24.23 -0.29 -14.95
C ASP A 32 23.16 0.40 -15.76
N GLU A 33 22.62 1.49 -15.21
CA GLU A 33 21.54 2.30 -15.79
C GLU A 33 21.95 3.03 -17.09
N ASN A 34 23.22 2.93 -17.47
CA ASN A 34 23.80 3.66 -18.60
C ASN A 34 24.42 2.72 -19.67
N TYR A 35 24.00 1.45 -19.69
CA TYR A 35 24.57 0.50 -20.64
C TYR A 35 23.93 0.60 -22.02
N VAL A 36 24.77 0.56 -23.06
CA VAL A 36 24.36 0.59 -24.46
C VAL A 36 24.80 -0.67 -25.17
N PHE A 37 23.85 -1.44 -25.66
CA PHE A 37 24.12 -2.57 -26.55
C PHE A 37 24.44 -2.05 -27.95
N THR A 38 25.67 -2.25 -28.39
CA THR A 38 26.15 -1.81 -29.71
C THR A 38 26.19 -2.90 -30.74
N ASN A 39 25.99 -4.16 -30.33
CA ASN A 39 25.94 -5.34 -31.18
C ASN A 39 24.94 -6.37 -30.64
N TYR A 40 24.54 -7.28 -31.53
CA TYR A 40 23.54 -8.31 -31.23
C TYR A 40 24.02 -9.36 -30.23
N ASP A 41 25.31 -9.72 -30.28
CA ASP A 41 25.81 -10.83 -29.48
C ASP A 41 25.81 -10.46 -27.99
N ASP A 42 26.18 -9.22 -27.63
CA ASP A 42 26.10 -8.70 -26.25
C ASP A 42 24.66 -8.66 -25.76
N TYR A 43 23.74 -8.19 -26.61
CA TYR A 43 22.30 -8.18 -26.30
C TYR A 43 21.77 -9.61 -26.06
N TYR A 44 22.10 -10.55 -26.98
CA TYR A 44 21.60 -11.91 -26.89
C TYR A 44 22.16 -12.66 -25.69
N ASN A 45 23.41 -12.42 -25.32
CA ASN A 45 24.04 -13.01 -24.14
C ASN A 45 23.39 -12.59 -22.82
N VAL A 46 22.77 -11.40 -22.79
CA VAL A 46 22.06 -10.90 -21.60
C VAL A 46 20.62 -11.40 -21.56
N PHE A 47 19.88 -11.21 -22.64
CA PHE A 47 18.43 -11.41 -22.64
C PHE A 47 17.98 -12.76 -23.22
N HIS A 48 18.85 -13.49 -23.94
CA HIS A 48 18.50 -14.71 -24.67
C HIS A 48 17.22 -14.59 -25.49
N SER A 49 16.95 -13.41 -26.03
CA SER A 49 15.71 -13.01 -26.68
C SER A 49 15.90 -12.68 -28.17
N LYS A 50 14.92 -13.05 -28.97
CA LYS A 50 14.87 -12.71 -30.41
C LYS A 50 13.94 -11.51 -30.71
N LYS A 51 13.52 -10.75 -29.69
CA LYS A 51 12.67 -9.57 -29.88
C LYS A 51 13.33 -8.48 -30.75
N ILE A 52 14.67 -8.37 -30.66
CA ILE A 52 15.48 -7.54 -31.52
C ILE A 52 16.29 -8.45 -32.44
N LYS A 53 16.32 -8.18 -33.73
CA LYS A 53 17.03 -8.96 -34.72
C LYS A 53 18.46 -8.47 -34.90
N LYS A 54 19.36 -9.32 -35.38
CA LYS A 54 20.75 -8.97 -35.69
C LYS A 54 20.86 -7.79 -36.63
N THR A 55 19.99 -7.74 -37.67
CA THR A 55 19.91 -6.68 -38.68
C THR A 55 19.49 -5.32 -38.08
N ASP A 56 18.78 -5.32 -36.94
CA ASP A 56 18.37 -4.06 -36.31
C ASP A 56 19.57 -3.32 -35.74
N PHE A 57 20.65 -4.04 -35.40
CA PHE A 57 21.92 -3.48 -34.92
C PHE A 57 22.79 -2.88 -36.00
N GLU A 58 22.47 -3.02 -37.27
CA GLU A 58 23.20 -2.36 -38.38
C GLU A 58 23.07 -0.84 -38.30
N ASN A 59 21.87 -0.36 -38.00
CA ASN A 59 21.54 1.06 -38.00
C ASN A 59 21.23 1.65 -36.63
N ASN A 60 21.11 0.83 -35.59
CA ASN A 60 20.69 1.25 -34.25
C ASN A 60 21.56 0.63 -33.18
N ASN A 61 21.61 1.31 -32.05
CA ASN A 61 22.01 0.77 -30.76
C ASN A 61 20.81 0.75 -29.80
N TYR A 62 20.96 0.08 -28.66
CA TYR A 62 19.87 -0.07 -27.70
C TYR A 62 20.35 0.26 -26.28
N VAL A 63 19.70 1.25 -25.68
CA VAL A 63 19.97 1.68 -24.29
C VAL A 63 19.10 0.91 -23.34
N ILE A 64 19.69 0.34 -22.30
CA ILE A 64 18.94 -0.32 -21.26
C ILE A 64 18.27 0.71 -20.34
N ILE A 65 16.99 0.49 -20.08
CA ILE A 65 16.20 1.26 -19.11
C ILE A 65 15.66 0.29 -18.09
N SER A 66 16.27 0.27 -16.92
CA SER A 66 15.83 -0.54 -15.78
C SER A 66 14.87 0.26 -14.93
N LEU A 67 13.68 -0.25 -14.68
CA LEU A 67 12.67 0.39 -13.84
C LEU A 67 12.44 -0.48 -12.62
N ARG A 68 13.05 -0.08 -11.51
CA ARG A 68 12.89 -0.79 -10.23
C ARG A 68 11.59 -0.37 -9.58
N ASP A 69 10.76 -1.34 -9.32
CA ASP A 69 9.56 -1.20 -8.55
C ASP A 69 9.79 -1.65 -7.10
N ASN A 70 9.76 -0.70 -6.19
CA ASN A 70 9.92 -0.94 -4.75
C ASN A 70 8.57 -0.84 -4.02
N GLY A 71 7.49 -1.15 -4.66
CA GLY A 71 6.19 -0.91 -4.10
C GLY A 71 5.31 -2.14 -3.91
N CYS A 72 4.13 -1.91 -3.37
CA CYS A 72 3.17 -2.95 -3.03
C CYS A 72 2.10 -3.07 -4.09
N GLY A 73 1.76 -4.30 -4.46
CA GLY A 73 0.72 -4.63 -5.44
C GLY A 73 1.19 -4.66 -6.88
N GLU A 74 0.28 -5.01 -7.78
CA GLU A 74 0.54 -4.93 -9.21
C GLU A 74 0.79 -3.48 -9.60
N LYS A 75 2.01 -3.20 -10.02
CA LYS A 75 2.39 -1.89 -10.53
C LYS A 75 2.64 -1.97 -12.01
N GLU A 76 2.09 -1.01 -12.70
CA GLU A 76 2.45 -0.74 -14.07
C GLU A 76 3.45 0.42 -14.08
N VAL A 77 4.72 0.13 -14.33
CA VAL A 77 5.78 1.13 -14.48
C VAL A 77 6.23 1.08 -15.92
N THR A 78 5.90 2.12 -16.68
CA THR A 78 6.04 2.09 -18.15
C THR A 78 6.72 3.36 -18.66
N PRO A 79 7.80 3.26 -19.47
CA PRO A 79 8.36 4.41 -20.16
C PRO A 79 7.40 4.86 -21.25
N THR A 80 7.03 6.14 -21.22
CA THR A 80 6.00 6.68 -22.11
C THR A 80 6.54 7.64 -23.15
N ASP A 81 7.65 8.29 -22.85
CA ASP A 81 8.31 9.22 -23.75
C ASP A 81 9.79 9.36 -23.41
N TYR A 82 10.55 10.01 -24.29
CA TYR A 82 11.97 10.31 -24.07
C TYR A 82 12.43 11.51 -24.84
N THR A 83 13.50 12.13 -24.35
CA THR A 83 14.21 13.21 -25.04
C THR A 83 15.69 12.89 -25.09
N ILE A 84 16.34 13.04 -26.25
CA ILE A 84 17.77 12.83 -26.44
C ILE A 84 18.42 14.18 -26.74
N ASN A 85 19.47 14.52 -25.99
CA ASN A 85 20.31 15.69 -26.24
C ASN A 85 21.78 15.27 -26.10
N GLY A 86 22.43 15.01 -27.25
CA GLY A 86 23.73 14.36 -27.28
C GLY A 86 23.69 12.99 -26.60
N ASN A 87 24.55 12.79 -25.60
CA ASN A 87 24.58 11.55 -24.81
C ASN A 87 23.62 11.55 -23.61
N ASN A 88 22.90 12.64 -23.36
CA ASN A 88 21.94 12.71 -22.28
C ASN A 88 20.57 12.26 -22.77
N ILE A 89 20.00 11.27 -22.11
CA ILE A 89 18.64 10.75 -22.37
C ILE A 89 17.79 11.01 -21.14
N ILE A 90 16.67 11.70 -21.34
CA ILE A 90 15.64 11.86 -20.31
C ILE A 90 14.49 10.95 -20.69
N VAL A 91 14.13 10.04 -19.81
CA VAL A 91 13.01 9.10 -20.02
C VAL A 91 11.87 9.49 -19.09
N ASP A 92 10.70 9.76 -19.66
CA ASP A 92 9.48 10.02 -18.94
C ASP A 92 8.76 8.70 -18.65
N ILE A 93 8.53 8.46 -17.38
CA ILE A 93 7.99 7.21 -16.87
C ILE A 93 6.67 7.50 -16.17
N LYS A 94 5.61 6.83 -16.60
CA LYS A 94 4.36 6.78 -15.86
C LYS A 94 4.34 5.54 -15.00
N TYR A 95 3.90 5.71 -13.76
CA TYR A 95 3.67 4.57 -12.88
C TYR A 95 2.29 4.66 -12.24
N LYS A 96 1.65 3.51 -12.13
CA LYS A 96 0.38 3.32 -11.46
C LYS A 96 0.68 2.54 -10.19
N ALA A 97 0.44 3.14 -9.03
CA ALA A 97 0.64 2.45 -7.75
C ALA A 97 -0.29 1.23 -7.66
N GLY A 98 0.25 0.09 -7.30
CA GLY A 98 -0.54 -1.13 -7.08
C GLY A 98 -1.02 -1.25 -5.64
N CYS A 99 -2.09 -2.04 -5.42
CA CYS A 99 -2.56 -2.44 -4.11
C CYS A 99 -2.33 -3.94 -3.91
N GLY A 100 -1.54 -4.32 -2.95
CA GLY A 100 -1.30 -5.73 -2.65
C GLY A 100 0.06 -5.99 -2.02
N GLU A 101 0.56 -7.19 -2.18
CA GLU A 101 1.85 -7.59 -1.61
C GLU A 101 3.01 -6.77 -2.17
N CYS A 102 3.94 -6.41 -1.29
CA CYS A 102 5.13 -5.65 -1.68
C CYS A 102 6.17 -6.62 -2.27
N VAL A 103 6.28 -6.62 -3.59
CA VAL A 103 7.31 -7.37 -4.31
C VAL A 103 8.25 -6.37 -4.97
N SER A 104 9.55 -6.47 -4.67
CA SER A 104 10.54 -5.71 -5.42
C SER A 104 10.79 -6.39 -6.75
N MET A 105 10.41 -5.72 -7.83
CA MET A 105 10.57 -6.25 -9.19
C MET A 105 11.26 -5.21 -10.07
N THR A 106 12.23 -5.63 -10.86
CA THR A 106 12.87 -4.75 -11.84
C THR A 106 12.40 -5.12 -13.24
N SER A 107 11.74 -4.19 -13.90
CA SER A 107 11.35 -4.30 -15.31
C SER A 107 12.41 -3.70 -16.21
N TYR A 108 12.73 -4.39 -17.30
CA TYR A 108 13.74 -3.95 -18.24
C TYR A 108 13.11 -3.61 -19.59
N TYR A 109 13.50 -2.44 -20.10
CA TYR A 109 13.14 -1.95 -21.42
C TYR A 109 14.42 -1.62 -22.19
N LEU A 110 14.38 -1.75 -23.50
CA LEU A 110 15.42 -1.28 -24.39
C LEU A 110 14.89 -0.14 -25.22
N LEU A 111 15.53 1.04 -25.11
CA LEU A 111 15.26 2.18 -25.96
C LEU A 111 16.13 2.11 -27.21
N LYS A 112 15.51 2.10 -28.37
CA LYS A 112 16.18 2.19 -29.65
C LYS A 112 16.74 3.58 -29.87
N VAL A 113 18.03 3.67 -30.18
CA VAL A 113 18.75 4.93 -30.43
C VAL A 113 19.57 4.86 -31.72
N ASN A 114 20.00 6.01 -32.23
CA ASN A 114 20.87 6.04 -33.37
C ASN A 114 22.21 5.33 -33.15
N LYS A 115 22.76 4.71 -34.18
CA LYS A 115 24.02 3.95 -34.14
C LYS A 115 25.23 4.76 -33.65
N SER A 116 25.19 6.07 -33.76
CA SER A 116 26.24 6.98 -33.28
C SER A 116 26.27 7.10 -31.74
N ILE A 117 25.21 6.72 -31.06
CA ILE A 117 25.11 6.79 -29.59
C ILE A 117 25.69 5.50 -28.99
N THR A 118 26.90 5.57 -28.48
CA THR A 118 27.63 4.43 -27.88
C THR A 118 27.78 4.54 -26.36
N THR A 119 27.57 5.72 -25.82
CA THR A 119 27.58 6.03 -24.39
C THR A 119 26.43 6.94 -24.04
N VAL A 120 25.83 6.77 -22.89
CA VAL A 120 24.68 7.57 -22.46
C VAL A 120 24.73 7.92 -20.99
N ASN A 121 24.01 8.98 -20.65
CA ASN A 121 23.68 9.35 -19.28
C ASN A 121 22.14 9.42 -19.20
N VAL A 122 21.53 8.44 -18.52
CA VAL A 122 20.08 8.31 -18.46
C VAL A 122 19.54 8.96 -17.18
N LYS A 123 18.60 9.89 -17.37
CA LYS A 123 17.81 10.48 -16.28
C LYS A 123 16.36 10.03 -16.42
N LYS A 124 15.74 9.67 -15.31
CA LYS A 124 14.36 9.19 -15.27
C LYS A 124 13.45 10.21 -14.56
N ASN A 125 12.39 10.61 -15.24
CA ASN A 125 11.35 11.47 -14.72
C ASN A 125 10.11 10.63 -14.42
N TYR A 126 9.76 10.46 -13.14
CA TYR A 126 8.60 9.67 -12.73
C TYR A 126 7.37 10.55 -12.57
N LYS A 127 6.28 10.16 -13.21
CA LYS A 127 4.96 10.78 -13.06
C LYS A 127 3.94 9.76 -12.60
N ALA A 128 3.36 10.00 -11.44
CA ALA A 128 2.28 9.16 -10.92
C ALA A 128 1.03 9.30 -11.80
N VAL A 129 0.42 8.18 -12.11
CA VAL A 129 -0.94 8.11 -12.67
C VAL A 129 -1.85 7.66 -11.56
N ASN A 130 -2.93 8.41 -11.31
CA ASN A 130 -3.91 8.02 -10.31
C ASN A 130 -4.42 6.61 -10.61
N ASN A 131 -4.29 5.74 -9.62
CA ASN A 131 -4.99 4.48 -9.61
C ASN A 131 -6.25 4.65 -8.76
N PRO A 132 -7.43 4.79 -9.35
CA PRO A 132 -8.66 4.99 -8.58
C PRO A 132 -8.97 3.81 -7.65
N HIS A 133 -8.32 2.67 -7.89
CA HIS A 133 -8.46 1.48 -7.05
C HIS A 133 -7.46 1.43 -5.88
N CYS A 134 -6.45 2.32 -5.86
CA CYS A 134 -5.33 2.27 -4.90
C CYS A 134 -4.82 3.66 -4.51
N ASP A 135 -5.70 4.58 -4.23
CA ASP A 135 -5.27 5.85 -3.62
C ASP A 135 -4.64 5.58 -2.26
N PRO A 136 -3.48 6.19 -1.95
CA PRO A 136 -2.92 6.10 -0.61
C PRO A 136 -3.92 6.72 0.37
N HIS A 137 -4.42 5.90 1.27
CA HIS A 137 -5.30 6.35 2.33
C HIS A 137 -4.49 6.67 3.56
N VAL A 138 -4.68 7.87 4.08
CA VAL A 138 -4.22 8.16 5.44
C VAL A 138 -5.12 7.37 6.39
N VAL A 139 -4.50 6.53 7.19
CA VAL A 139 -5.18 5.83 8.26
C VAL A 139 -5.12 6.73 9.48
N TYR A 140 -6.29 7.09 9.97
CA TYR A 140 -6.46 7.95 11.12
C TYR A 140 -6.72 7.15 12.37
N LYS A 141 -6.05 7.54 13.44
CA LYS A 141 -6.32 7.08 14.80
C LYS A 141 -6.16 5.56 15.05
N PRO A 142 -5.27 4.78 14.37
CA PRO A 142 -4.99 3.46 14.89
C PRO A 142 -4.45 3.55 16.31
N LEU A 143 -5.15 2.88 17.22
CA LEU A 143 -4.82 2.84 18.63
C LEU A 143 -4.80 1.39 19.10
N ILE A 144 -3.66 0.95 19.60
CA ILE A 144 -3.43 -0.43 20.05
C ILE A 144 -3.55 -0.48 21.56
N TYR A 145 -4.41 -1.33 22.07
CA TYR A 145 -4.58 -1.65 23.49
C TYR A 145 -4.05 -3.05 23.76
N LEU A 146 -3.44 -3.24 24.92
CA LEU A 146 -2.85 -4.48 25.35
C LEU A 146 -3.47 -4.90 26.70
N TYR A 147 -4.13 -6.05 26.72
CA TYR A 147 -4.80 -6.59 27.91
C TYR A 147 -4.26 -7.99 28.25
N PRO A 148 -3.05 -8.09 28.84
CA PRO A 148 -2.54 -9.37 29.32
C PRO A 148 -3.29 -9.82 30.56
N GLN A 149 -3.28 -11.12 30.85
CA GLN A 149 -3.92 -11.66 32.07
C GLN A 149 -3.20 -11.29 33.38
N LYS A 150 -1.92 -10.94 33.30
CA LYS A 150 -1.08 -10.43 34.39
C LYS A 150 -0.15 -9.37 33.87
N GLU A 151 0.44 -8.59 34.74
CA GLU A 151 1.47 -7.63 34.36
C GLU A 151 2.56 -8.32 33.53
N THR A 152 2.76 -7.82 32.30
CA THR A 152 3.59 -8.48 31.29
C THR A 152 4.41 -7.45 30.52
N ASN A 153 5.69 -7.74 30.29
CA ASN A 153 6.51 -6.97 29.38
C ASN A 153 6.13 -7.32 27.94
N VAL A 154 5.66 -6.35 27.17
CA VAL A 154 5.17 -6.53 25.80
C VAL A 154 5.98 -5.70 24.83
N VAL A 155 6.43 -6.35 23.76
CA VAL A 155 7.08 -5.69 22.62
C VAL A 155 6.12 -5.70 21.44
N VAL A 156 5.91 -4.53 20.83
CA VAL A 156 5.06 -4.37 19.65
C VAL A 156 5.89 -3.78 18.50
N LYS A 157 5.93 -4.49 17.37
CA LYS A 157 6.56 -4.02 16.14
C LYS A 157 5.52 -3.84 15.04
N LEU A 158 5.67 -2.75 14.29
CA LEU A 158 4.90 -2.47 13.09
C LEU A 158 5.67 -2.97 11.87
N GLY A 159 4.98 -3.66 10.96
CA GLY A 159 5.60 -4.30 9.80
C GLY A 159 6.18 -3.33 8.75
N TYR A 160 5.59 -2.12 8.65
CA TYR A 160 6.01 -1.09 7.69
C TYR A 160 6.22 0.26 8.37
N PRO A 161 7.25 0.40 9.24
CA PRO A 161 7.49 1.62 10.00
C PRO A 161 7.79 2.86 9.13
N GLU A 162 8.25 2.66 7.90
CA GLU A 162 8.49 3.72 6.91
C GLU A 162 7.21 4.40 6.42
N ARG A 163 6.04 3.77 6.64
CA ARG A 163 4.73 4.34 6.30
C ARG A 163 4.14 5.20 7.40
N LEU A 164 4.76 5.23 8.58
CA LEU A 164 4.26 6.01 9.70
C LEU A 164 4.44 7.50 9.46
N THR A 165 3.39 8.26 9.70
CA THR A 165 3.40 9.73 9.71
C THR A 165 3.46 10.27 11.14
N ILE A 166 2.75 9.63 12.06
CA ILE A 166 2.67 10.01 13.47
C ILE A 166 2.70 8.75 14.35
N SER A 167 3.27 8.88 15.54
CA SER A 167 3.16 7.85 16.58
C SER A 167 3.30 8.44 17.99
N TYR A 168 2.54 7.87 18.95
CA TYR A 168 2.64 8.23 20.37
C TYR A 168 2.32 7.04 21.27
N PRO A 169 3.20 6.67 22.22
CA PRO A 169 4.57 7.18 22.37
C PRO A 169 5.36 7.10 21.06
N LYS A 170 6.41 7.91 20.91
CA LYS A 170 7.19 7.92 19.66
C LYS A 170 7.71 6.52 19.34
N TYR A 171 7.37 6.00 18.18
CA TYR A 171 7.86 4.73 17.67
C TYR A 171 9.33 4.83 17.29
N ASN A 172 10.13 3.87 17.75
CA ASN A 172 11.54 3.75 17.40
C ASN A 172 11.91 2.27 17.28
N LYS A 173 11.74 1.70 16.10
CA LYS A 173 11.89 0.28 15.74
C LYS A 173 10.86 -0.64 16.41
N GLU A 174 10.45 -0.34 17.66
CA GLU A 174 9.47 -1.08 18.43
C GLU A 174 8.96 -0.21 19.59
N TRP A 175 7.79 -0.56 20.12
CA TRP A 175 7.38 -0.19 21.48
C TRP A 175 7.69 -1.32 22.44
N ASN A 176 8.26 -0.98 23.58
CA ASN A 176 8.52 -1.90 24.67
C ASN A 176 7.93 -1.31 25.94
N VAL A 177 6.88 -1.96 26.44
CA VAL A 177 6.07 -1.48 27.56
C VAL A 177 5.74 -2.60 28.52
N ILE A 178 5.54 -2.27 29.80
CA ILE A 178 4.90 -3.15 30.77
C ILE A 178 3.40 -2.91 30.62
N ALA A 179 2.66 -3.91 30.16
CA ALA A 179 1.22 -3.89 30.05
C ALA A 179 0.56 -4.53 31.26
N LYS A 180 -0.49 -3.90 31.78
CA LYS A 180 -1.30 -4.41 32.89
C LYS A 180 -2.65 -4.94 32.41
N PRO A 181 -3.32 -5.83 33.18
CA PRO A 181 -4.64 -6.37 32.80
C PRO A 181 -5.72 -5.30 32.55
N ASN A 182 -5.61 -4.16 33.21
CA ASN A 182 -6.55 -3.03 33.06
C ASN A 182 -6.28 -2.17 31.81
N GLY A 183 -5.25 -2.52 31.00
CA GLY A 183 -4.87 -1.80 29.78
C GLY A 183 -3.89 -0.66 30.00
N GLU A 184 -3.44 -0.41 31.24
CA GLU A 184 -2.36 0.55 31.50
C GLU A 184 -1.04 0.04 30.91
N LEU A 185 -0.30 0.94 30.29
CA LEU A 185 1.01 0.67 29.68
C LEU A 185 2.06 1.58 30.32
N ILE A 186 3.17 1.02 30.76
CA ILE A 186 4.25 1.78 31.39
C ILE A 186 5.50 1.66 30.50
N ASP A 187 6.07 2.79 30.08
CA ASP A 187 7.31 2.81 29.31
C ASP A 187 8.55 2.69 30.21
N LYS A 188 9.73 2.55 29.60
CA LYS A 188 11.02 2.45 30.31
C LYS A 188 11.36 3.66 31.22
N ARG A 189 10.65 4.78 31.08
CA ARG A 189 10.80 5.99 31.91
C ARG A 189 9.76 6.06 33.02
N GLY A 190 8.92 5.03 33.15
CA GLY A 190 7.82 5.02 34.11
C GLY A 190 6.60 5.86 33.73
N ARG A 191 6.51 6.33 32.47
CA ARG A 191 5.33 7.10 32.00
C ARG A 191 4.18 6.16 31.70
N LEU A 192 2.99 6.59 32.08
CA LEU A 192 1.76 5.85 31.92
C LEU A 192 1.06 6.22 30.60
N PHE A 193 0.61 5.19 29.87
CA PHE A 193 -0.21 5.29 28.67
C PHE A 193 -1.37 4.32 28.76
N TYR A 194 -2.40 4.52 27.94
CA TYR A 194 -3.53 3.59 27.81
C TYR A 194 -3.60 2.92 26.45
N GLY A 195 -2.70 3.28 25.54
CA GLY A 195 -2.61 2.70 24.21
C GLY A 195 -1.39 3.18 23.44
N LEU A 196 -1.08 2.49 22.37
CA LEU A 196 -0.01 2.82 21.45
C LEU A 196 -0.65 3.36 20.17
N TYR A 197 -0.49 4.65 19.93
CA TYR A 197 -1.10 5.35 18.82
C TYR A 197 -0.16 5.48 17.64
N TRP A 198 -0.70 5.32 16.43
CA TRP A 198 0.00 5.63 15.20
C TRP A 198 -0.94 6.17 14.11
N GLU A 199 -0.38 6.84 13.13
CA GLU A 199 -1.00 7.12 11.85
C GLU A 199 -0.01 6.83 10.74
N GLY A 200 -0.52 6.53 9.55
CA GLY A 200 0.33 6.17 8.45
C GLY A 200 -0.43 6.10 7.12
N ILE A 201 0.29 5.69 6.09
CA ILE A 201 -0.25 5.53 4.74
C ILE A 201 -0.46 4.04 4.48
N ASN A 202 -1.68 3.67 4.12
CA ASN A 202 -2.04 2.32 3.70
C ASN A 202 -2.66 2.34 2.30
N TYR A 203 -2.61 1.19 1.63
CA TYR A 203 -3.07 1.03 0.25
C TYR A 203 -4.21 0.01 0.21
N TYR A 204 -5.40 0.44 0.60
CA TYR A 204 -6.60 -0.39 0.51
C TYR A 204 -7.26 -0.22 -0.86
N SER A 205 -7.98 -1.24 -1.33
CA SER A 205 -8.88 -1.09 -2.47
C SER A 205 -10.04 -0.16 -2.12
N ASN A 206 -10.52 0.59 -3.12
CA ASN A 206 -11.74 1.39 -3.03
C ASN A 206 -12.96 0.69 -3.64
N ASP A 207 -12.78 -0.52 -4.17
CA ASP A 207 -13.87 -1.32 -4.73
C ASP A 207 -14.55 -2.11 -3.61
N TYR A 208 -15.82 -1.84 -3.40
CA TYR A 208 -16.64 -2.50 -2.40
C TYR A 208 -17.90 -3.05 -3.02
N ASP A 209 -18.07 -4.36 -2.87
CA ASP A 209 -19.30 -5.06 -3.26
C ASP A 209 -20.31 -5.15 -2.11
N ASP A 210 -19.87 -4.78 -0.88
CA ASP A 210 -20.67 -4.82 0.34
C ASP A 210 -20.33 -3.65 1.28
N GLY A 211 -21.22 -3.37 2.22
CA GLY A 211 -21.07 -2.30 3.20
C GLY A 211 -22.39 -1.95 3.87
N PHE A 212 -22.44 -0.79 4.50
CA PHE A 212 -23.63 -0.24 5.16
C PHE A 212 -23.83 1.21 4.72
N VAL A 213 -25.03 1.55 4.28
CA VAL A 213 -25.39 2.94 3.99
C VAL A 213 -26.15 3.51 5.17
N VAL A 214 -25.51 4.36 5.93
CA VAL A 214 -25.99 4.88 7.23
C VAL A 214 -26.24 6.37 7.11
N SER A 215 -27.42 6.83 7.57
CA SER A 215 -27.72 8.25 7.67
C SER A 215 -26.99 8.88 8.85
N SER A 216 -26.72 10.19 8.78
CA SER A 216 -26.13 10.93 9.91
C SER A 216 -26.85 10.70 11.24
N LYS A 217 -28.18 10.64 11.21
CA LYS A 217 -29.02 10.49 12.41
C LYS A 217 -28.92 9.09 13.05
N GLU A 218 -28.56 8.08 12.28
CA GLU A 218 -28.47 6.68 12.72
C GLU A 218 -27.04 6.27 13.05
N THR A 219 -26.05 7.16 12.81
CA THR A 219 -24.63 6.82 12.89
C THR A 219 -24.20 6.35 14.27
N SER A 220 -24.63 7.02 15.37
CA SER A 220 -24.22 6.63 16.72
C SER A 220 -24.71 5.23 17.08
N SER A 221 -26.02 4.97 16.91
CA SER A 221 -26.60 3.66 17.23
C SER A 221 -26.06 2.54 16.34
N PHE A 222 -25.80 2.84 15.06
CA PHE A 222 -25.14 1.91 14.15
C PHE A 222 -23.72 1.54 14.64
N LEU A 223 -22.91 2.53 15.03
CA LEU A 223 -21.56 2.28 15.53
C LEU A 223 -21.58 1.51 16.85
N GLU A 224 -22.46 1.86 17.79
CA GLU A 224 -22.63 1.12 19.05
C GLU A 224 -22.91 -0.36 18.81
N GLU A 225 -23.87 -0.66 17.91
CA GLU A 225 -24.22 -2.04 17.55
C GLU A 225 -23.03 -2.78 16.89
N LYS A 226 -22.46 -2.19 15.82
CA LYS A 226 -21.46 -2.91 15.02
C LYS A 226 -20.11 -3.05 15.73
N LEU A 227 -19.69 -2.06 16.51
CA LEU A 227 -18.45 -2.14 17.29
C LEU A 227 -18.56 -3.18 18.42
N SER A 228 -19.72 -3.27 19.08
CA SER A 228 -20.00 -4.33 20.07
C SER A 228 -19.95 -5.72 19.40
N MET A 229 -20.59 -5.87 18.23
CA MET A 229 -20.55 -7.11 17.44
C MET A 229 -19.10 -7.50 17.05
N LEU A 230 -18.26 -6.52 16.71
CA LEU A 230 -16.84 -6.72 16.38
C LEU A 230 -15.96 -6.98 17.61
N GLY A 231 -16.50 -7.01 18.80
CA GLY A 231 -15.81 -7.39 20.02
C GLY A 231 -15.12 -6.25 20.78
N LEU A 232 -15.43 -4.98 20.49
CA LEU A 232 -14.99 -3.86 21.31
C LEU A 232 -15.82 -3.78 22.60
N THR A 233 -15.15 -3.41 23.72
CA THR A 233 -15.85 -3.02 24.94
C THR A 233 -16.52 -1.67 24.77
N GLU A 234 -17.48 -1.34 25.65
CA GLU A 234 -18.13 -0.02 25.65
C GLU A 234 -17.12 1.13 25.71
N ARG A 235 -16.05 1.00 26.49
CA ARG A 235 -15.01 2.02 26.58
C ARG A 235 -14.28 2.21 25.23
N GLU A 236 -13.86 1.14 24.60
CA GLU A 236 -13.16 1.19 23.31
C GLU A 236 -14.09 1.69 22.21
N ALA A 237 -15.35 1.27 22.21
CA ALA A 237 -16.38 1.75 21.29
C ALA A 237 -16.64 3.26 21.50
N ASN A 238 -16.72 3.72 22.74
CA ASN A 238 -16.89 5.14 23.05
C ASN A 238 -15.72 5.98 22.53
N GLU A 239 -14.48 5.54 22.74
CA GLU A 239 -13.30 6.23 22.24
C GLU A 239 -13.29 6.29 20.69
N PHE A 240 -13.70 5.21 20.04
CA PHE A 240 -13.90 5.16 18.59
C PHE A 240 -14.98 6.15 18.13
N ILE A 241 -16.17 6.08 18.75
CA ILE A 241 -17.34 6.90 18.39
C ILE A 241 -17.04 8.39 18.59
N ILE A 242 -16.47 8.79 19.72
CA ILE A 242 -16.09 10.19 19.99
C ILE A 242 -15.20 10.75 18.89
N TYR A 243 -14.31 9.96 18.33
CA TYR A 243 -13.42 10.40 17.26
C TYR A 243 -14.08 10.46 15.90
N TRP A 244 -14.89 9.43 15.54
CA TRP A 244 -15.45 9.31 14.19
C TRP A 244 -16.79 9.98 13.99
N LEU A 245 -17.64 10.01 15.02
CA LEU A 245 -19.00 10.53 14.92
C LEU A 245 -19.08 11.94 14.35
N PRO A 246 -18.27 12.93 14.80
CA PRO A 246 -18.33 14.28 14.23
C PRO A 246 -18.08 14.31 12.73
N LYS A 247 -17.16 13.45 12.23
CA LYS A 247 -16.81 13.37 10.81
C LYS A 247 -17.92 12.72 9.96
N LEU A 248 -18.62 11.76 10.54
CA LEU A 248 -19.68 11.01 9.87
C LEU A 248 -21.00 11.79 9.85
N GLU A 249 -21.31 12.52 10.91
CA GLU A 249 -22.54 13.33 11.01
C GLU A 249 -22.53 14.59 10.14
N GLU A 250 -21.36 15.04 9.66
CA GLU A 250 -21.26 16.10 8.66
C GLU A 250 -21.89 15.72 7.31
N ASN A 251 -22.01 14.41 7.04
CA ASN A 251 -22.49 13.89 5.77
C ASN A 251 -23.96 13.47 5.86
N LYS A 252 -24.72 13.64 4.79
CA LYS A 252 -26.12 13.23 4.75
C LYS A 252 -26.29 11.72 4.91
N TYR A 253 -25.42 10.97 4.25
CA TYR A 253 -25.25 9.52 4.39
C TYR A 253 -23.77 9.16 4.32
N ASN A 254 -23.41 8.00 4.83
CA ASN A 254 -22.09 7.42 4.68
C ASN A 254 -22.22 5.98 4.20
N LEU A 255 -21.43 5.61 3.21
CA LEU A 255 -21.12 4.20 2.97
C LEU A 255 -20.03 3.80 3.94
N ILE A 256 -20.31 2.90 4.87
CA ILE A 256 -19.39 2.41 5.89
C ILE A 256 -19.05 0.95 5.61
N ARG A 257 -17.78 0.61 5.72
CA ARG A 257 -17.28 -0.76 5.63
C ARG A 257 -16.17 -1.00 6.63
N PHE A 258 -16.13 -2.20 7.20
CA PHE A 258 -15.03 -2.64 8.07
C PHE A 258 -14.11 -3.57 7.29
N GLU A 259 -12.81 -3.29 7.31
CA GLU A 259 -11.81 -4.08 6.60
C GLU A 259 -11.65 -5.48 7.21
N SER A 260 -11.35 -6.46 6.35
CA SER A 260 -11.03 -7.81 6.82
C SER A 260 -9.69 -7.83 7.57
N LEU A 261 -9.57 -8.73 8.53
CA LEU A 261 -8.33 -8.91 9.29
C LEU A 261 -7.14 -9.21 8.38
N ASP A 262 -7.34 -10.00 7.32
CA ASP A 262 -6.31 -10.32 6.35
C ASP A 262 -5.80 -9.07 5.63
N ASN A 263 -6.71 -8.19 5.19
CA ASN A 263 -6.33 -6.94 4.53
C ASN A 263 -5.59 -6.00 5.49
N ILE A 264 -6.07 -5.89 6.73
CA ILE A 264 -5.40 -5.07 7.75
C ILE A 264 -3.99 -5.61 8.00
N ASN A 265 -3.82 -6.93 8.17
CA ASN A 265 -2.54 -7.55 8.39
C ASN A 265 -1.58 -7.40 7.20
N LYS A 266 -2.07 -7.43 5.97
CA LYS A 266 -1.26 -7.14 4.78
C LYS A 266 -0.77 -5.70 4.73
N GLN A 267 -1.59 -4.75 5.17
CA GLN A 267 -1.27 -3.32 5.10
C GLN A 267 -0.36 -2.85 6.23
N MET A 268 -0.55 -3.36 7.43
CA MET A 268 0.30 -3.09 8.59
C MET A 268 0.33 -4.33 9.51
N PRO A 269 1.23 -5.28 9.23
CA PRO A 269 1.44 -6.43 10.11
C PRO A 269 1.84 -5.98 11.53
N LEU A 270 1.38 -6.70 12.54
CA LEU A 270 1.80 -6.53 13.92
C LEU A 270 2.59 -7.77 14.37
N ASP A 271 3.83 -7.56 14.85
CA ASP A 271 4.59 -8.56 15.57
C ASP A 271 4.58 -8.20 17.04
N ILE A 272 3.90 -9.02 17.86
CA ILE A 272 3.69 -8.77 19.28
C ILE A 272 4.27 -9.92 20.09
N LYS A 273 5.06 -9.59 21.10
CA LYS A 273 5.69 -10.57 22.00
C LYS A 273 5.46 -10.20 23.46
N PRO A 274 4.95 -11.15 24.28
CA PRO A 274 4.54 -12.50 23.92
C PRO A 274 3.41 -12.49 22.90
N VAL A 275 3.23 -13.59 22.16
CA VAL A 275 2.16 -13.73 21.16
C VAL A 275 0.81 -13.65 21.89
N PRO A 276 -0.10 -12.76 21.48
CA PRO A 276 -1.42 -12.67 22.07
C PRO A 276 -2.30 -13.87 21.71
N ASP A 277 -3.18 -14.25 22.63
CA ASP A 277 -4.19 -15.30 22.41
C ASP A 277 -5.32 -14.82 21.51
N THR A 278 -5.61 -13.52 21.55
CA THR A 278 -6.67 -12.89 20.74
C THR A 278 -6.18 -11.56 20.18
N ILE A 279 -6.40 -11.33 18.88
CA ILE A 279 -6.19 -10.04 18.22
C ILE A 279 -7.49 -9.63 17.53
N ILE A 280 -8.02 -8.47 17.91
CA ILE A 280 -9.18 -7.84 17.27
C ILE A 280 -8.71 -6.54 16.64
N ARG A 281 -8.87 -6.42 15.34
CA ARG A 281 -8.49 -5.22 14.59
C ARG A 281 -9.70 -4.69 13.83
N VAL A 282 -10.16 -3.49 14.17
CA VAL A 282 -11.34 -2.84 13.61
C VAL A 282 -10.92 -1.61 12.83
N PHE A 283 -10.95 -1.71 11.51
CA PHE A 283 -10.64 -0.59 10.61
C PHE A 283 -11.88 -0.23 9.81
N MET A 284 -12.45 0.93 10.14
CA MET A 284 -13.60 1.48 9.44
C MET A 284 -13.13 2.29 8.24
N LYS A 285 -13.76 2.05 7.11
CA LYS A 285 -13.65 2.90 5.93
C LYS A 285 -15.00 3.53 5.66
N TYR A 286 -14.99 4.81 5.33
CA TYR A 286 -16.25 5.49 5.04
C TYR A 286 -16.11 6.40 3.82
N LYS A 287 -17.21 6.52 3.08
CA LYS A 287 -17.36 7.42 1.95
C LYS A 287 -18.60 8.29 2.16
N PRO A 288 -18.47 9.62 2.15
CA PRO A 288 -19.62 10.52 2.17
C PRO A 288 -20.52 10.31 0.95
N LEU A 289 -21.84 10.37 1.17
CA LEU A 289 -22.83 10.24 0.13
C LEU A 289 -23.92 11.34 0.27
N ASP A 290 -24.28 11.96 -0.85
CA ASP A 290 -25.37 12.92 -0.92
C ASP A 290 -26.77 12.26 -0.93
N THR A 291 -26.84 11.02 -1.41
CA THR A 291 -28.06 10.24 -1.52
C THR A 291 -27.83 8.81 -1.04
N LYS A 292 -28.91 8.20 -0.55
CA LYS A 292 -28.88 6.77 -0.18
C LYS A 292 -28.72 5.94 -1.45
N ILE A 293 -27.76 4.99 -1.42
CA ILE A 293 -27.56 3.99 -2.47
C ILE A 293 -27.94 2.60 -1.96
N GLU A 294 -28.21 1.68 -2.86
CA GLU A 294 -28.36 0.27 -2.53
C GLU A 294 -27.01 -0.43 -2.63
N ILE A 295 -26.65 -1.17 -1.60
CA ILE A 295 -25.47 -2.02 -1.55
C ILE A 295 -25.76 -3.27 -0.74
N LYS A 296 -25.09 -4.35 -1.05
CA LYS A 296 -25.19 -5.58 -0.26
C LYS A 296 -24.66 -5.33 1.15
N GLU A 297 -25.39 -5.75 2.16
CA GLU A 297 -24.94 -5.62 3.55
C GLU A 297 -23.72 -6.50 3.83
N GLN A 298 -22.72 -5.90 4.46
CA GLN A 298 -21.50 -6.59 4.87
C GLN A 298 -21.80 -7.56 6.02
N LYS A 299 -21.31 -8.80 5.89
CA LYS A 299 -21.36 -9.78 6.99
C LYS A 299 -20.20 -9.54 7.94
N LEU A 300 -20.53 -9.28 9.21
CA LEU A 300 -19.56 -9.13 10.29
C LEU A 300 -19.59 -10.38 11.19
N PHE A 301 -18.44 -10.70 11.76
CA PHE A 301 -18.28 -11.85 12.64
C PHE A 301 -17.74 -11.40 14.00
N SER A 302 -18.32 -11.90 15.06
CA SER A 302 -17.84 -11.64 16.42
C SER A 302 -16.58 -12.45 16.71
N ILE A 303 -15.65 -11.86 17.44
CA ILE A 303 -14.44 -12.50 17.94
C ILE A 303 -14.51 -12.50 19.47
N GLU A 304 -14.51 -13.69 20.08
CA GLU A 304 -14.48 -13.84 21.53
C GLU A 304 -13.09 -13.50 22.06
N ARG A 305 -13.02 -12.67 23.11
CA ARG A 305 -11.78 -12.34 23.80
C ARG A 305 -11.33 -13.49 24.70
N LYS A 306 -10.11 -13.97 24.50
CA LYS A 306 -9.49 -15.04 25.30
C LYS A 306 -8.05 -14.67 25.62
N GLY A 307 -7.64 -14.96 26.86
CA GLY A 307 -6.27 -14.79 27.28
C GLY A 307 -5.71 -13.38 27.13
N PHE A 308 -4.47 -13.28 26.72
CA PHE A 308 -3.86 -12.00 26.34
C PHE A 308 -4.53 -11.46 25.08
N THR A 309 -5.32 -10.41 25.25
CA THR A 309 -6.08 -9.79 24.16
C THR A 309 -5.43 -8.49 23.71
N VAL A 310 -5.30 -8.32 22.41
CA VAL A 310 -4.86 -7.08 21.77
C VAL A 310 -6.01 -6.54 20.93
N ILE A 311 -6.31 -5.27 21.11
CA ILE A 311 -7.30 -4.54 20.33
C ILE A 311 -6.60 -3.45 19.56
N GLU A 312 -6.95 -3.29 18.29
CA GLU A 312 -6.58 -2.12 17.51
C GLU A 312 -7.80 -1.63 16.75
N TRP A 313 -8.03 -0.33 16.80
CA TRP A 313 -9.04 0.29 15.95
C TRP A 313 -8.54 1.56 15.28
N GLY A 314 -9.04 1.83 14.11
CA GLY A 314 -8.74 3.01 13.30
C GLY A 314 -9.67 3.10 12.11
N GLY A 315 -9.34 3.95 11.15
CA GLY A 315 -10.12 4.03 9.93
C GLY A 315 -9.56 5.02 8.92
N SER A 316 -10.27 5.16 7.80
CA SER A 316 -9.92 6.09 6.72
C SER A 316 -11.14 6.59 5.98
N LEU A 317 -11.00 7.79 5.40
CA LEU A 317 -11.92 8.35 4.42
C LEU A 317 -11.60 7.73 3.05
N ILE A 318 -12.61 7.27 2.34
CA ILE A 318 -12.55 6.89 0.93
C ILE A 318 -12.91 8.12 0.09
N LYS A 319 -12.07 8.47 -0.83
CA LYS A 319 -12.31 9.58 -1.78
C LYS A 319 -13.11 9.15 -2.99
#